data_af421ec9962c295115cafffdb9c1e5c1
#
_entry.id   af421ec9962c295115cafffdb9c1e5c1
#
_cell.length_a   1.000
_cell.length_b   1.000
_cell.length_c   1.000
_cell.angle_alpha   90.00
_cell.angle_beta   90.00
_cell.angle_gamma   90.00
#
_symmetry.space_group_name_H-M   'P 1'
#
loop_
_entity.id
_entity.type
_entity.pdbx_description
1 polymer ?
#
loop_
_entity_poly.entity_id
_entity_poly.type
_entity_poly.pdbx_seq_one_letter_code
_entity_poly.pdbx_strand_id
1 'polypeptide(L)'
;MSVLVDTSAWVEFFHPRGVAVAKHIIAAALEDGLVVTVPPVLTELLTGLEPGHAADARAVAYLHALRILDLPWDVCLRAGALGRRLARRGQRAPTVDLMIAAAAASGGHDVWHVGDRHFAAIEAAGGPRQRDLTKTV
;
A
#
# COMPACT_ATOMS: atom_id res chain seq x y z
N MET A 1 4.39 -12.16 -9.74
CA MET A 1 4.76 -11.30 -8.61
C MET A 1 3.65 -10.32 -8.32
N SER A 2 3.12 -10.33 -7.12
CA SER A 2 2.05 -9.41 -6.73
C SER A 2 2.62 -8.23 -5.95
N VAL A 3 1.88 -7.13 -5.94
CA VAL A 3 2.30 -5.88 -5.29
C VAL A 3 1.16 -5.34 -4.42
N LEU A 4 1.51 -4.87 -3.23
CA LEU A 4 0.59 -4.16 -2.35
C LEU A 4 0.77 -2.66 -2.56
N VAL A 5 -0.27 -2.01 -3.03
CA VAL A 5 -0.25 -0.56 -3.32
C VAL A 5 -0.74 0.20 -2.09
N ASP A 6 0.10 1.08 -1.57
CA ASP A 6 -0.23 1.93 -0.42
C ASP A 6 -1.26 3.01 -0.78
N THR A 7 -1.95 3.49 0.23
CA THR A 7 -2.93 4.58 0.09
C THR A 7 -2.35 5.79 -0.67
N SER A 8 -1.10 6.17 -0.37
CA SER A 8 -0.42 7.31 -1.02
C SER A 8 -0.38 7.18 -2.55
N ALA A 9 -0.17 5.96 -3.05
CA ALA A 9 -0.13 5.70 -4.48
C ALA A 9 -1.54 5.63 -5.08
N TRP A 10 -2.50 5.03 -4.37
CA TRP A 10 -3.90 5.02 -4.82
C TRP A 10 -4.49 6.41 -4.96
N VAL A 11 -4.17 7.32 -4.04
CA VAL A 11 -4.62 8.71 -4.10
C VAL A 11 -4.17 9.36 -5.41
N GLU A 12 -2.90 9.14 -5.82
CA GLU A 12 -2.41 9.65 -7.10
C GLU A 12 -3.11 8.97 -8.28
N PHE A 13 -3.38 7.68 -8.19
CA PHE A 13 -4.05 6.93 -9.25
C PHE A 13 -5.48 7.45 -9.52
N PHE A 14 -6.23 7.73 -8.45
CA PHE A 14 -7.62 8.19 -8.59
C PHE A 14 -7.75 9.70 -8.83
N HIS A 15 -6.74 10.49 -8.51
CA HIS A 15 -6.81 11.93 -8.71
C HIS A 15 -6.57 12.30 -10.18
N PRO A 16 -7.43 13.16 -10.80
CA PRO A 16 -7.24 13.53 -12.21
C PRO A 16 -5.87 14.16 -12.50
N ARG A 17 -5.29 14.87 -11.51
CA ARG A 17 -3.97 15.52 -11.60
C ARG A 17 -2.89 14.73 -10.87
N GLY A 18 -3.13 13.45 -10.60
CA GLY A 18 -2.14 12.59 -9.95
C GLY A 18 -0.88 12.40 -10.80
N VAL A 19 0.18 11.93 -10.16
CA VAL A 19 1.47 11.70 -10.82
C VAL A 19 1.32 10.72 -11.98
N ALA A 20 1.55 11.18 -13.20
CA ALA A 20 1.27 10.40 -14.41
C ALA A 20 2.02 9.07 -14.47
N VAL A 21 3.30 9.05 -14.09
CA VAL A 21 4.10 7.82 -14.11
C VAL A 21 3.55 6.80 -13.10
N ALA A 22 3.13 7.24 -11.91
CA ALA A 22 2.54 6.35 -10.92
C ALA A 22 1.21 5.78 -11.43
N LYS A 23 0.35 6.61 -12.01
CA LYS A 23 -0.92 6.17 -12.61
C LYS A 23 -0.70 5.10 -13.67
N HIS A 24 0.27 5.30 -14.53
CA HIS A 24 0.59 4.38 -15.62
C HIS A 24 1.09 3.03 -15.10
N ILE A 25 1.99 3.04 -14.12
CA ILE A 25 2.53 1.82 -13.53
C ILE A 25 1.44 1.02 -12.82
N ILE A 26 0.59 1.68 -12.05
CA ILE A 26 -0.52 1.02 -11.34
C ILE A 26 -1.52 0.44 -12.33
N ALA A 27 -1.88 1.20 -13.37
CA ALA A 27 -2.82 0.72 -14.38
C ALA A 27 -2.32 -0.56 -15.05
N ALA A 28 -1.04 -0.63 -15.41
CA ALA A 28 -0.44 -1.82 -16.00
C ALA A 28 -0.48 -3.02 -15.04
N ALA A 29 -0.18 -2.80 -13.77
CA ALA A 29 -0.23 -3.87 -12.76
C ALA A 29 -1.66 -4.38 -12.53
N LEU A 30 -2.65 -3.48 -12.57
CA LEU A 30 -4.07 -3.87 -12.47
C LEU A 30 -4.49 -4.75 -13.65
N GLU A 31 -4.08 -4.38 -14.86
CA GLU A 31 -4.36 -5.20 -16.06
C GLU A 31 -3.77 -6.60 -15.93
N ASP A 32 -2.59 -6.72 -15.35
CA ASP A 32 -1.89 -8.00 -15.18
C ASP A 32 -2.38 -8.79 -13.96
N GLY A 33 -3.35 -8.27 -13.20
CA GLY A 33 -3.89 -8.94 -12.03
C GLY A 33 -2.90 -9.06 -10.87
N LEU A 34 -1.94 -8.14 -10.77
CA LEU A 34 -0.84 -8.21 -9.80
C LEU A 34 -1.11 -7.44 -8.50
N VAL A 35 -2.16 -6.64 -8.44
CA VAL A 35 -2.39 -5.74 -7.31
C VAL A 35 -3.19 -6.43 -6.21
N VAL A 36 -2.67 -6.36 -4.99
CA VAL A 36 -3.34 -6.81 -3.78
C VAL A 36 -3.50 -5.63 -2.82
N THR A 37 -4.38 -5.77 -1.85
CA THR A 37 -4.64 -4.74 -0.84
C THR A 37 -4.89 -5.36 0.53
N VAL A 38 -5.05 -4.52 1.53
CA VAL A 38 -5.38 -4.91 2.91
C VAL A 38 -6.52 -4.02 3.42
N PRO A 39 -7.31 -4.48 4.40
CA PRO A 39 -8.44 -3.70 4.91
C PRO A 39 -8.10 -2.26 5.34
N PRO A 40 -6.99 -1.97 6.01
CA PRO A 40 -6.64 -0.59 6.37
C PRO A 40 -6.52 0.36 5.18
N VAL A 41 -5.94 -0.09 4.07
CA VAL A 41 -5.84 0.71 2.84
C VAL A 41 -7.22 1.00 2.28
N LEU A 42 -8.06 -0.04 2.19
CA LEU A 42 -9.44 0.11 1.71
C LEU A 42 -10.21 1.09 2.60
N THR A 43 -10.08 0.97 3.90
CA THR A 43 -10.77 1.84 4.86
C THR A 43 -10.35 3.30 4.68
N GLU A 44 -9.05 3.56 4.56
CA GLU A 44 -8.56 4.92 4.32
C GLU A 44 -9.11 5.51 3.03
N LEU A 45 -9.07 4.75 1.94
CA LEU A 45 -9.57 5.21 0.64
C LEU A 45 -11.08 5.43 0.66
N LEU A 46 -11.84 4.49 1.23
CA LEU A 46 -13.29 4.57 1.29
C LEU A 46 -13.80 5.67 2.22
N THR A 47 -12.97 6.15 3.12
CA THR A 47 -13.29 7.34 3.93
C THR A 47 -13.47 8.57 3.04
N GLY A 48 -12.73 8.67 1.94
CA GLY A 48 -12.82 9.77 0.98
C GLY A 48 -13.69 9.50 -0.24
N LEU A 49 -14.30 8.33 -0.34
CA LEU A 49 -15.12 7.92 -1.49
C LEU A 49 -16.54 7.57 -1.04
N GLU A 50 -17.53 8.04 -1.77
CA GLU A 50 -18.94 7.72 -1.51
C GLU A 50 -19.44 6.71 -2.55
N PRO A 51 -19.76 5.45 -2.15
CA PRO A 51 -20.18 4.41 -3.11
C PRO A 51 -21.42 4.77 -3.93
N GLY A 52 -22.35 5.54 -3.34
CA GLY A 52 -23.55 5.99 -4.03
C GLY A 52 -23.36 7.22 -4.91
N HIS A 53 -22.19 7.83 -4.92
CA HIS A 53 -21.88 9.03 -5.69
C HIS A 53 -21.31 8.65 -7.05
N ALA A 54 -21.90 9.14 -8.13
CA ALA A 54 -21.52 8.74 -9.49
C ALA A 54 -20.03 8.98 -9.79
N ALA A 55 -19.47 10.09 -9.31
CA ALA A 55 -18.07 10.42 -9.54
C ALA A 55 -17.09 9.41 -8.90
N ASP A 56 -17.51 8.77 -7.81
CA ASP A 56 -16.65 7.84 -7.04
C ASP A 56 -16.92 6.37 -7.39
N ALA A 57 -18.01 6.09 -8.09
CA ALA A 57 -18.46 4.71 -8.35
C ALA A 57 -17.39 3.87 -9.05
N ARG A 58 -16.64 4.46 -9.96
CA ARG A 58 -15.58 3.75 -10.70
C ARG A 58 -14.42 3.38 -9.78
N ALA A 59 -14.00 4.30 -8.93
CA ALA A 59 -12.92 4.03 -7.97
C ALA A 59 -13.34 2.94 -6.98
N VAL A 60 -14.55 3.01 -6.46
CA VAL A 60 -15.10 1.98 -5.56
C VAL A 60 -15.11 0.61 -6.25
N ALA A 61 -15.51 0.55 -7.52
CA ALA A 61 -15.54 -0.69 -8.28
C ALA A 61 -14.14 -1.29 -8.46
N TYR A 62 -13.12 -0.48 -8.74
CA TYR A 62 -11.72 -0.92 -8.80
C TYR A 62 -11.31 -1.57 -7.48
N LEU A 63 -11.56 -0.90 -6.38
CA LEU A 63 -11.15 -1.39 -5.04
C LEU A 63 -11.89 -2.68 -4.68
N HIS A 64 -13.17 -2.78 -4.99
CA HIS A 64 -13.98 -3.95 -4.68
C HIS A 64 -13.51 -5.20 -5.43
N ALA A 65 -12.88 -5.03 -6.59
CA ALA A 65 -12.40 -6.15 -7.41
C ALA A 65 -11.01 -6.67 -6.97
N LEU A 66 -10.34 -6.00 -6.05
CA LEU A 66 -9.00 -6.39 -5.62
C LEU A 66 -9.01 -7.62 -4.71
N ARG A 67 -7.94 -8.41 -4.79
CA ARG A 67 -7.67 -9.44 -3.80
C ARG A 67 -7.28 -8.78 -2.48
N ILE A 68 -7.97 -9.14 -1.40
CA ILE A 68 -7.73 -8.60 -0.06
C ILE A 68 -6.90 -9.62 0.72
N LEU A 69 -5.76 -9.18 1.25
CA LEU A 69 -4.93 -10.00 2.14
C LEU A 69 -5.46 -9.89 3.56
N ASP A 70 -5.42 -11.00 4.28
CA ASP A 70 -5.78 -11.02 5.70
C ASP A 70 -4.68 -10.43 6.58
N LEU A 71 -5.05 -10.03 7.79
CA LEU A 71 -4.14 -9.55 8.83
C LEU A 71 -4.24 -10.47 10.06
N PRO A 72 -3.83 -11.74 9.95
CA PRO A 72 -3.91 -12.69 11.06
C PRO A 72 -2.84 -12.43 12.11
N TRP A 73 -2.86 -13.22 13.18
CA TRP A 73 -1.98 -13.06 14.34
C TRP A 73 -0.50 -12.97 13.97
N ASP A 74 -0.03 -13.83 13.10
CA ASP A 74 1.38 -13.87 12.67
C ASP A 74 1.79 -12.59 11.91
N VAL A 75 0.89 -12.02 11.13
CA VAL A 75 1.13 -10.73 10.47
C VAL A 75 1.20 -9.60 11.50
N CYS A 76 0.32 -9.61 12.49
CA CYS A 76 0.35 -8.63 13.58
C CYS A 76 1.64 -8.74 14.40
N LEU A 77 2.11 -9.96 14.67
CA LEU A 77 3.40 -10.17 15.33
C LEU A 77 4.55 -9.58 14.52
N ARG A 78 4.55 -9.79 13.22
CA ARG A 78 5.58 -9.27 12.31
C ARG A 78 5.55 -7.75 12.27
N ALA A 79 4.38 -7.15 12.19
CA ALA A 79 4.21 -5.70 12.23
C ALA A 79 4.77 -5.10 13.53
N GLY A 80 4.46 -5.72 14.65
CA GLY A 80 4.99 -5.31 15.95
C GLY A 80 6.50 -5.41 16.02
N ALA A 81 7.08 -6.47 15.46
CA ALA A 81 8.54 -6.65 15.41
C ALA A 81 9.21 -5.56 14.57
N LEU A 82 8.65 -5.19 13.43
CA LEU A 82 9.15 -4.09 12.61
C LEU A 82 9.11 -2.78 13.38
N GLY A 83 8.01 -2.51 14.09
CA GLY A 83 7.88 -1.31 14.91
C GLY A 83 8.95 -1.23 16.00
N ARG A 84 9.23 -2.35 16.67
CA ARG A 84 10.29 -2.39 17.70
C ARG A 84 11.68 -2.17 17.11
N ARG A 85 11.97 -2.74 15.94
CA ARG A 85 13.25 -2.53 15.25
C ARG A 85 13.45 -1.07 14.87
N LEU A 86 12.40 -0.41 14.36
CA LEU A 86 12.44 1.02 14.06
C LEU A 86 12.71 1.83 15.33
N ALA A 87 12.01 1.54 16.41
CA ALA A 87 12.20 2.24 17.68
C ALA A 87 13.64 2.15 18.19
N ARG A 88 14.27 0.99 18.05
CA ARG A 88 15.70 0.81 18.40
C ARG A 88 16.64 1.65 17.56
N ARG A 89 16.20 2.07 16.37
CA ARG A 89 16.95 2.98 15.47
C ARG A 89 16.55 4.44 15.66
N GLY A 90 15.74 4.75 16.68
CA GLY A 90 15.21 6.10 16.90
C GLY A 90 14.21 6.53 15.85
N GLN A 91 13.55 5.58 15.19
CA GLN A 91 12.58 5.84 14.11
C GLN A 91 11.19 5.36 14.49
N ARG A 92 10.18 5.91 13.82
CA ARG A 92 8.78 5.52 13.97
C ARG A 92 8.10 5.44 12.61
N ALA A 93 7.08 4.60 12.52
CA ALA A 93 6.17 4.54 11.38
C ALA A 93 4.74 4.39 11.89
N PRO A 94 3.74 4.90 11.15
CA PRO A 94 2.33 4.69 11.49
C PRO A 94 2.02 3.19 11.54
N THR A 95 1.12 2.81 12.43
CA THR A 95 0.69 1.41 12.59
C THR A 95 0.20 0.83 11.27
N VAL A 96 -0.53 1.60 10.47
CA VAL A 96 -1.03 1.16 9.15
C VAL A 96 0.13 0.79 8.23
N ASP A 97 1.19 1.60 8.18
CA ASP A 97 2.36 1.30 7.35
C ASP A 97 3.06 0.01 7.79
N LEU A 98 3.14 -0.22 9.12
CA LEU A 98 3.69 -1.46 9.65
C LEU A 98 2.84 -2.67 9.26
N MET A 99 1.53 -2.54 9.29
CA MET A 99 0.60 -3.59 8.90
C MET A 99 0.70 -3.90 7.39
N ILE A 100 0.78 -2.87 6.57
CA ILE A 100 0.99 -3.00 5.11
C ILE A 100 2.28 -3.75 4.84
N ALA A 101 3.38 -3.32 5.45
CA ALA A 101 4.68 -3.93 5.26
C ALA A 101 4.70 -5.40 5.72
N ALA A 102 4.12 -5.69 6.87
CA ALA A 102 4.07 -7.05 7.41
C ALA A 102 3.23 -7.98 6.53
N ALA A 103 2.08 -7.51 6.05
CA ALA A 103 1.24 -8.29 5.15
C ALA A 103 1.96 -8.57 3.82
N ALA A 104 2.61 -7.58 3.26
CA ALA A 104 3.39 -7.72 2.03
C ALA A 104 4.52 -8.75 2.22
N ALA A 105 5.30 -8.61 3.28
CA ALA A 105 6.42 -9.53 3.57
C ALA A 105 5.94 -10.97 3.76
N SER A 106 4.81 -11.17 4.44
CA SER A 106 4.24 -12.51 4.67
C SER A 106 3.85 -13.20 3.37
N GLY A 107 3.38 -12.45 2.39
CA GLY A 107 2.96 -13.00 1.10
C GLY A 107 4.01 -12.93 -0.01
N GLY A 108 5.19 -12.40 0.28
CA GLY A 108 6.24 -12.22 -0.73
C GLY A 108 5.95 -11.11 -1.72
N HIS A 109 5.20 -10.09 -1.31
CA HIS A 109 4.83 -8.95 -2.16
C HIS A 109 5.76 -7.76 -1.91
N ASP A 110 5.96 -6.96 -2.95
CA ASP A 110 6.57 -5.64 -2.82
C ASP A 110 5.50 -4.63 -2.39
N VAL A 111 5.93 -3.49 -1.83
CA VAL A 111 5.06 -2.36 -1.51
C VAL A 111 5.36 -1.21 -2.47
N TRP A 112 4.32 -0.67 -3.11
CA TRP A 112 4.43 0.54 -3.93
C TRP A 112 3.75 1.71 -3.23
N HIS A 113 4.45 2.85 -3.21
CA HIS A 113 3.95 4.08 -2.59
C HIS A 113 4.35 5.31 -3.41
N VAL A 114 3.86 6.46 -3.00
CA VAL A 114 4.26 7.75 -3.58
C VAL A 114 4.65 8.69 -2.44
N GLY A 115 5.96 8.90 -2.30
CA GLY A 115 6.50 9.86 -1.34
C GLY A 115 6.34 9.50 0.13
N ASP A 116 6.02 8.27 0.47
CA ASP A 116 5.92 7.85 1.87
C ASP A 116 7.29 7.39 2.36
N ARG A 117 7.96 8.25 3.11
CA ARG A 117 9.31 8.01 3.65
C ARG A 117 9.41 6.82 4.60
N HIS A 118 8.30 6.39 5.19
CA HIS A 118 8.31 5.32 6.20
C HIS A 118 8.70 3.97 5.60
N PHE A 119 8.33 3.70 4.36
CA PHE A 119 8.60 2.39 3.75
C PHE A 119 10.08 2.14 3.49
N ALA A 120 10.87 3.16 3.16
CA ALA A 120 12.31 3.01 3.03
C ALA A 120 12.95 2.62 4.38
N ALA A 121 12.53 3.26 5.46
CA ALA A 121 12.99 2.94 6.81
C ALA A 121 12.57 1.52 7.23
N ILE A 122 11.36 1.11 6.90
CA ILE A 122 10.83 -0.22 7.19
C ILE A 122 11.63 -1.28 6.42
N GLU A 123 11.92 -1.06 5.15
CA GLU A 123 12.75 -1.98 4.36
C GLU A 123 14.14 -2.13 4.98
N ALA A 124 14.77 -1.02 5.35
CA ALA A 124 16.10 -1.04 5.99
C ALA A 124 16.08 -1.79 7.33
N ALA A 125 14.95 -1.83 8.01
CA ALA A 125 14.76 -2.56 9.27
C ALA A 125 14.39 -4.04 9.07
N GLY A 126 14.39 -4.54 7.84
CA GLY A 126 14.08 -5.93 7.53
C GLY A 126 12.69 -6.17 6.95
N GLY A 127 11.99 -5.11 6.58
CA GLY A 127 10.68 -5.19 5.92
C GLY A 127 10.79 -5.58 4.44
N PRO A 128 9.65 -5.58 3.74
CA PRO A 128 9.60 -5.96 2.33
C PRO A 128 10.28 -4.93 1.45
N ARG A 129 10.60 -5.35 0.23
CA ARG A 129 11.06 -4.44 -0.81
C ARG A 129 9.97 -3.41 -1.08
N GLN A 130 10.36 -2.15 -1.22
CA GLN A 130 9.44 -1.04 -1.49
C GLN A 130 9.92 -0.24 -2.71
N ARG A 131 8.98 0.46 -3.34
CA ARG A 131 9.27 1.33 -4.48
C ARG A 131 8.44 2.60 -4.39
N ASP A 132 9.09 3.75 -4.47
CA ASP A 132 8.43 5.03 -4.68
C ASP A 132 8.19 5.20 -6.19
N LEU A 133 6.93 5.22 -6.59
CA LEU A 133 6.56 5.25 -8.02
C LEU A 133 6.89 6.57 -8.73
N THR A 134 7.31 7.58 -7.99
CA THR A 134 7.76 8.85 -8.57
C THR A 134 9.24 8.86 -8.91
N LYS A 135 9.97 7.85 -8.47
CA LYS A 135 11.42 7.78 -8.68
C LYS A 135 11.77 6.81 -9.81
N THR A 136 12.72 7.22 -10.63
CA THR A 136 13.31 6.35 -11.63
C THR A 136 14.12 5.26 -10.95
N VAL A 137 13.97 4.05 -11.44
CA VAL A 137 14.71 2.90 -10.94
C VAL A 137 16.10 2.87 -11.56
#